data_cad7be40c2373cbc00b6a96b64f95a8b
#
_entry.id   cad7be40c2373cbc00b6a96b64f95a8b
#
_cell.length_a   1.000
_cell.length_b   1.000
_cell.length_c   1.000
_cell.angle_alpha   90.00
_cell.angle_beta   90.00
_cell.angle_gamma   90.00
#
_symmetry.space_group_name_H-M   'P 1'
#
loop_
_entity.id
_entity.type
_entity.pdbx_description
1 polymer ?
#
loop_
_entity_poly.entity_id
_entity_poly.type
_entity_poly.pdbx_seq_one_letter_code
_entity_poly.pdbx_strand_id
1 'polypeptide(L)'
;RTFEIGLDLGFLENRINANLTYYNRLTSDKYANITVPSTSGVGSVVSNNGKFQNQGFEFELAFRIIDRKDWKWNLNWNGALNKNKVVALPDNGLERNRQDAYQVYTGYGDAKMWVGGYQEGKRPGDLYMFIADGIYKSQDEIPAGLIDITSGNNGSTGRPLYGGAEGYNKLSDSQKENALPIQPGDVKWKDVNGDGVIDNYDMVKVGNTVPKWTG
;
A
#
# COMPACT_ATOMS: atom_id res chain seq x y z
N ARG A 1 -2.30 -6.48 24.89
CA ARG A 1 -2.27 -7.90 25.24
C ARG A 1 -1.29 -8.60 24.32
N THR A 2 -0.26 -9.25 24.91
CA THR A 2 0.79 -9.93 24.15
C THR A 2 0.87 -11.38 24.61
N PHE A 3 0.98 -12.27 23.65
CA PHE A 3 1.42 -13.64 23.83
C PHE A 3 2.76 -13.80 23.14
N GLU A 4 3.74 -14.34 23.82
CA GLU A 4 5.10 -14.55 23.31
C GLU A 4 5.63 -15.88 23.81
N ILE A 5 6.30 -16.62 22.93
CA ILE A 5 7.01 -17.85 23.25
C ILE A 5 8.39 -17.81 22.60
N GLY A 6 9.40 -18.04 23.39
CA GLY A 6 10.80 -18.09 22.97
C GLY A 6 11.39 -19.47 23.16
N LEU A 7 12.34 -19.81 22.32
CA LEU A 7 13.10 -21.05 22.37
C LEU A 7 14.58 -20.72 22.13
N ASP A 8 15.39 -21.04 23.14
CA ASP A 8 16.84 -20.89 23.10
C ASP A 8 17.49 -22.26 22.97
N LEU A 9 18.26 -22.45 21.92
CA LEU A 9 18.91 -23.72 21.60
C LEU A 9 20.41 -23.52 21.47
N GLY A 10 21.17 -24.40 22.10
CA GLY A 10 22.64 -24.48 22.00
C GLY A 10 23.05 -25.86 21.50
N PHE A 11 23.87 -25.90 20.48
CA PHE A 11 24.39 -27.12 19.89
C PHE A 11 25.92 -27.12 19.86
N LEU A 12 26.55 -28.30 19.88
CA LEU A 12 27.98 -28.47 19.72
C LEU A 12 28.79 -27.61 20.75
N GLU A 13 28.50 -27.75 22.03
CA GLU A 13 29.13 -26.96 23.09
C GLU A 13 28.99 -25.44 22.87
N ASN A 14 27.76 -25.02 22.48
CA ASN A 14 27.43 -23.64 22.17
C ASN A 14 28.22 -23.05 20.98
N ARG A 15 28.69 -23.87 20.07
CA ARG A 15 29.24 -23.39 18.78
C ARG A 15 28.14 -22.90 17.83
N ILE A 16 26.92 -23.44 17.99
CA ILE A 16 25.73 -22.99 17.27
C ILE A 16 24.71 -22.62 18.33
N ASN A 17 24.29 -21.37 18.33
CA ASN A 17 23.21 -20.89 19.17
C ASN A 17 22.08 -20.40 18.29
N ALA A 18 20.85 -20.74 18.63
CA ALA A 18 19.65 -20.32 17.93
C ALA A 18 18.62 -19.81 18.92
N ASN A 19 18.20 -18.57 18.75
CA ASN A 19 17.11 -17.95 19.48
C ASN A 19 15.94 -17.78 18.52
N LEU A 20 14.80 -18.37 18.87
CA LEU A 20 13.59 -18.37 18.06
C LEU A 20 12.46 -17.79 18.89
N THR A 21 11.79 -16.76 18.41
CA THR A 21 10.69 -16.13 19.14
C THR A 21 9.47 -16.00 18.24
N TYR A 22 8.33 -16.46 18.72
CA TYR A 22 7.03 -16.17 18.14
C TYR A 22 6.27 -15.23 19.04
N TYR A 23 5.66 -14.20 18.47
CA TYR A 23 4.80 -13.27 19.19
C TYR A 23 3.47 -13.01 18.50
N ASN A 24 2.45 -12.74 19.31
CA ASN A 24 1.15 -12.26 18.87
C ASN A 24 0.69 -11.16 19.81
N ARG A 25 0.69 -9.92 19.32
CA ARG A 25 0.35 -8.72 20.07
C ARG A 25 -0.94 -8.12 19.55
N LEU A 26 -1.95 -8.08 20.39
CA LEU A 26 -3.19 -7.34 20.16
C LEU A 26 -3.12 -6.01 20.91
N THR A 27 -3.10 -4.91 20.18
CA THR A 27 -3.23 -3.55 20.72
C THR A 27 -4.69 -3.14 20.59
N SER A 28 -5.34 -2.86 21.72
CA SER A 28 -6.69 -2.30 21.80
C SER A 28 -6.64 -0.83 22.19
N ASP A 29 -7.78 -0.19 22.13
CA ASP A 29 -7.98 1.20 22.56
C ASP A 29 -7.07 2.19 21.82
N LYS A 30 -6.75 1.87 20.56
CA LYS A 30 -5.99 2.77 19.69
C LYS A 30 -6.90 3.88 19.19
N TYR A 31 -6.41 5.10 19.25
CA TYR A 31 -7.11 6.25 18.70
C TYR A 31 -7.31 6.11 17.19
N ALA A 32 -8.54 6.36 16.75
CA ALA A 32 -8.92 6.44 15.36
C ALA A 32 -10.01 7.49 15.18
N ASN A 33 -10.00 8.20 14.07
CA ASN A 33 -11.00 9.21 13.77
C ASN A 33 -12.28 8.54 13.27
N ILE A 34 -13.41 9.03 13.75
CA ILE A 34 -14.75 8.71 13.21
C ILE A 34 -15.23 9.94 12.45
N THR A 35 -15.55 9.78 11.19
CA THR A 35 -16.28 10.81 10.44
C THR A 35 -17.74 10.78 10.91
N VAL A 36 -18.22 11.93 11.38
CA VAL A 36 -19.60 12.06 11.84
C VAL A 36 -20.43 12.81 10.80
N PRO A 37 -21.77 12.62 10.77
CA PRO A 37 -22.62 13.34 9.85
C PRO A 37 -22.46 14.87 9.98
N SER A 38 -22.51 15.58 8.85
CA SER A 38 -22.36 17.04 8.82
C SER A 38 -23.39 17.80 9.69
N THR A 39 -24.51 17.15 10.00
CA THR A 39 -25.55 17.67 10.91
C THR A 39 -25.08 17.78 12.36
N SER A 40 -23.99 17.12 12.74
CA SER A 40 -23.40 17.19 14.09
C SER A 40 -22.60 18.48 14.35
N GLY A 41 -22.33 19.29 13.31
CA GLY A 41 -21.52 20.51 13.41
C GLY A 41 -20.00 20.27 13.52
N VAL A 42 -19.56 19.00 13.56
CA VAL A 42 -18.13 18.62 13.57
C VAL A 42 -17.89 17.58 12.49
N GLY A 43 -16.73 17.68 11.81
CA GLY A 43 -16.41 16.76 10.69
C GLY A 43 -15.92 15.38 11.15
N SER A 44 -15.26 15.32 12.31
CA SER A 44 -14.75 14.06 12.87
C SER A 44 -14.60 14.11 14.38
N VAL A 45 -14.66 12.97 15.01
CA VAL A 45 -14.45 12.77 16.45
C VAL A 45 -13.40 11.69 16.65
N VAL A 46 -12.48 11.89 17.59
CA VAL A 46 -11.49 10.88 17.96
C VAL A 46 -12.15 9.83 18.85
N SER A 47 -12.02 8.56 18.47
CA SER A 47 -12.47 7.40 19.25
C SER A 47 -11.28 6.52 19.61
N ASN A 48 -11.39 5.77 20.71
CA ASN A 48 -10.38 4.83 21.18
C ASN A 48 -10.76 3.36 20.92
N ASN A 49 -11.60 3.08 19.92
CA ASN A 49 -12.10 1.74 19.65
C ASN A 49 -11.25 0.96 18.62
N GLY A 50 -10.12 1.51 18.18
CA GLY A 50 -9.23 0.85 17.24
C GLY A 50 -8.54 -0.37 17.84
N LYS A 51 -8.50 -1.50 17.10
CA LYS A 51 -7.77 -2.72 17.48
C LYS A 51 -6.86 -3.15 16.34
N PHE A 52 -5.60 -3.36 16.68
CA PHE A 52 -4.56 -3.80 15.73
C PHE A 52 -3.86 -5.03 16.27
N GLN A 53 -3.61 -5.99 15.39
CA GLN A 53 -2.87 -7.19 15.68
C GLN A 53 -1.54 -7.18 14.91
N ASN A 54 -0.45 -7.47 15.64
CA ASN A 54 0.85 -7.76 15.09
C ASN A 54 1.26 -9.15 15.55
N GLN A 55 1.60 -10.01 14.62
CA GLN A 55 2.13 -11.33 14.89
C GLN A 55 3.37 -11.56 14.05
N GLY A 56 4.33 -12.27 14.62
CA GLY A 56 5.58 -12.46 13.92
C GLY A 56 6.41 -13.59 14.49
N PHE A 57 7.48 -13.83 13.76
CA PHE A 57 8.50 -14.78 14.12
C PHE A 57 9.86 -14.11 13.96
N GLU A 58 10.67 -14.18 15.00
CA GLU A 58 12.03 -13.65 15.04
C GLU A 58 13.00 -14.78 15.23
N PHE A 59 14.14 -14.71 14.58
CA PHE A 59 15.22 -15.67 14.76
C PHE A 59 16.57 -14.97 14.80
N GLU A 60 17.43 -15.50 15.63
CA GLU A 60 18.84 -15.17 15.69
C GLU A 60 19.66 -16.45 15.72
N LEU A 61 20.61 -16.56 14.79
CA LEU A 61 21.50 -17.70 14.66
C LEU A 61 22.95 -17.21 14.80
N ALA A 62 23.67 -17.76 15.75
CA ALA A 62 25.08 -17.45 15.97
C ALA A 62 25.92 -18.72 15.80
N PHE A 63 26.92 -18.63 14.94
CA PHE A 63 27.83 -19.73 14.61
C PHE A 63 29.27 -19.33 14.96
N ARG A 64 29.94 -20.11 15.80
CA ARG A 64 31.39 -20.09 15.95
C ARG A 64 32.02 -21.07 14.97
N ILE A 65 32.34 -20.59 13.76
CA ILE A 65 32.84 -21.48 12.70
C ILE A 65 34.29 -21.88 12.99
N ILE A 66 35.13 -20.91 13.36
CA ILE A 66 36.52 -21.15 13.76
C ILE A 66 36.74 -20.47 15.11
N ASP A 67 37.23 -21.23 16.06
CA ASP A 67 37.65 -20.74 17.38
C ASP A 67 39.00 -21.37 17.75
N ARG A 68 40.09 -20.79 17.25
CA ARG A 68 41.48 -21.18 17.50
C ARG A 68 42.24 -20.01 18.08
N LYS A 69 43.38 -20.27 18.64
CA LYS A 69 44.22 -19.26 19.31
C LYS A 69 44.49 -18.05 18.40
N ASP A 70 44.83 -18.29 17.14
CA ASP A 70 45.23 -17.24 16.18
C ASP A 70 44.15 -16.87 15.16
N TRP A 71 43.05 -17.63 15.10
CA TRP A 71 41.98 -17.43 14.16
C TRP A 71 40.61 -17.62 14.82
N LYS A 72 39.78 -16.59 14.72
CA LYS A 72 38.39 -16.63 15.17
C LYS A 72 37.47 -16.16 14.06
N TRP A 73 36.46 -16.97 13.73
CA TRP A 73 35.44 -16.60 12.78
C TRP A 73 34.08 -16.92 13.33
N ASN A 74 33.30 -15.87 13.54
CA ASN A 74 31.91 -15.95 14.01
C ASN A 74 31.01 -15.42 12.89
N LEU A 75 29.89 -16.09 12.68
CA LEU A 75 28.82 -15.67 11.78
C LEU A 75 27.54 -15.50 12.61
N ASN A 76 26.94 -14.32 12.53
CA ASN A 76 25.64 -14.06 13.14
C ASN A 76 24.66 -13.76 12.00
N TRP A 77 23.48 -14.37 12.08
CA TRP A 77 22.39 -14.14 11.16
C TRP A 77 21.12 -13.96 11.97
N ASN A 78 20.40 -12.84 11.74
CA ASN A 78 19.13 -12.54 12.36
C ASN A 78 18.10 -12.16 11.33
N GLY A 79 16.85 -12.34 11.67
CA GLY A 79 15.75 -11.94 10.80
C GLY A 79 14.42 -12.00 11.53
N ALA A 80 13.46 -11.23 11.00
CA ALA A 80 12.12 -11.20 11.52
C ALA A 80 11.09 -11.23 10.40
N LEU A 81 10.02 -11.98 10.64
CA LEU A 81 8.79 -11.97 9.86
C LEU A 81 7.71 -11.27 10.65
N ASN A 82 7.07 -10.26 10.06
CA ASN A 82 5.98 -9.55 10.71
C ASN A 82 4.73 -9.54 9.82
N LYS A 83 3.59 -9.83 10.43
CA LYS A 83 2.26 -9.73 9.82
C LYS A 83 1.36 -8.89 10.71
N ASN A 84 0.91 -7.77 10.18
CA ASN A 84 -0.02 -6.88 10.85
C ASN A 84 -1.41 -6.93 10.23
N LYS A 85 -2.42 -6.64 11.03
CA LYS A 85 -3.82 -6.66 10.64
C LYS A 85 -4.62 -5.63 11.45
N VAL A 86 -5.50 -4.92 10.78
CA VAL A 86 -6.55 -4.13 11.43
C VAL A 86 -7.63 -5.10 11.89
N VAL A 87 -7.86 -5.18 13.21
CA VAL A 87 -8.85 -6.11 13.78
C VAL A 87 -10.21 -5.44 13.89
N ALA A 88 -10.24 -4.20 14.38
CA ALA A 88 -11.45 -3.41 14.48
C ALA A 88 -11.12 -1.92 14.33
N LEU A 89 -12.07 -1.19 13.79
CA LEU A 89 -12.11 0.26 13.70
C LEU A 89 -13.40 0.77 14.35
N PRO A 90 -13.49 2.04 14.70
CA PRO A 90 -14.77 2.63 15.09
C PRO A 90 -15.80 2.47 13.99
N ASP A 91 -17.04 2.17 14.37
CA ASP A 91 -18.15 2.08 13.44
C ASP A 91 -18.41 3.43 12.76
N ASN A 92 -18.37 3.44 11.45
CA ASN A 92 -18.61 4.63 10.62
C ASN A 92 -19.66 4.40 9.53
N GLY A 93 -20.38 3.27 9.58
CA GLY A 93 -21.42 2.90 8.63
C GLY A 93 -20.89 2.49 7.24
N LEU A 94 -19.58 2.45 7.03
CA LEU A 94 -18.98 2.04 5.77
C LEU A 94 -18.57 0.56 5.81
N GLU A 95 -18.53 -0.07 4.64
CA GLU A 95 -18.03 -1.44 4.54
C GLU A 95 -16.64 -1.55 5.18
N ARG A 96 -16.43 -2.51 6.10
CA ARG A 96 -15.19 -2.74 6.87
C ARG A 96 -14.74 -1.53 7.69
N ASN A 97 -15.66 -0.62 8.04
CA ASN A 97 -15.35 0.63 8.73
C ASN A 97 -14.14 1.37 8.15
N ARG A 98 -14.02 1.34 6.82
CA ARG A 98 -12.86 1.86 6.09
C ARG A 98 -12.62 3.34 6.32
N GLN A 99 -11.34 3.70 6.43
CA GLN A 99 -10.86 5.06 6.56
C GLN A 99 -9.75 5.30 5.53
N ASP A 100 -9.81 6.44 4.82
CA ASP A 100 -8.81 6.83 3.79
C ASP A 100 -8.62 5.79 2.68
N ALA A 101 -9.65 4.98 2.43
CA ALA A 101 -9.65 3.99 1.36
C ALA A 101 -10.15 4.63 0.05
N TYR A 102 -9.63 4.15 -1.05
CA TYR A 102 -10.04 4.53 -2.40
C TYR A 102 -10.36 3.29 -3.23
N GLN A 103 -10.98 3.49 -4.39
CA GLN A 103 -11.35 2.39 -5.26
C GLN A 103 -10.33 2.20 -6.37
N VAL A 104 -10.07 0.93 -6.69
CA VAL A 104 -9.31 0.50 -7.87
C VAL A 104 -10.09 -0.56 -8.61
N TYR A 105 -9.71 -0.82 -9.85
CA TYR A 105 -10.26 -1.90 -10.64
C TYR A 105 -9.87 -3.28 -10.09
N THR A 106 -10.79 -4.23 -10.08
CA THR A 106 -10.53 -5.57 -9.54
C THR A 106 -9.78 -6.49 -10.50
N GLY A 107 -9.68 -6.10 -11.78
CA GLY A 107 -9.21 -6.96 -12.86
C GLY A 107 -10.30 -7.81 -13.51
N TYR A 108 -11.58 -7.60 -13.18
CA TYR A 108 -12.66 -8.42 -13.68
C TYR A 108 -13.95 -7.62 -13.95
N GLY A 109 -14.41 -7.63 -15.21
CA GLY A 109 -15.59 -6.87 -15.65
C GLY A 109 -15.46 -5.39 -15.31
N ASP A 110 -16.53 -4.76 -14.84
CA ASP A 110 -16.53 -3.37 -14.36
C ASP A 110 -16.39 -3.27 -12.82
N ALA A 111 -15.98 -4.35 -12.18
CA ALA A 111 -15.97 -4.43 -10.75
C ALA A 111 -14.84 -3.59 -10.13
N LYS A 112 -15.17 -2.87 -9.08
CA LYS A 112 -14.27 -2.03 -8.29
C LYS A 112 -14.14 -2.57 -6.87
N MET A 113 -12.97 -2.37 -6.26
CA MET A 113 -12.73 -2.77 -4.87
C MET A 113 -12.11 -1.64 -4.07
N TRP A 114 -12.45 -1.60 -2.79
CA TRP A 114 -11.84 -0.67 -1.86
C TRP A 114 -10.47 -1.15 -1.41
N VAL A 115 -9.48 -0.27 -1.53
CA VAL A 115 -8.07 -0.52 -1.20
C VAL A 115 -7.45 0.66 -0.46
N GLY A 116 -6.24 0.45 0.05
CA GLY A 116 -5.52 1.49 0.79
C GLY A 116 -6.13 1.77 2.16
N GLY A 117 -5.64 2.80 2.81
CA GLY A 117 -6.09 3.25 4.12
C GLY A 117 -6.12 2.14 5.18
N TYR A 118 -7.06 2.27 6.10
CA TYR A 118 -7.33 1.28 7.13
C TYR A 118 -8.69 0.63 6.88
N GLN A 119 -8.74 -0.70 6.88
CA GLN A 119 -9.96 -1.48 6.68
C GLN A 119 -9.95 -2.69 7.61
N GLU A 120 -11.05 -2.97 8.27
CA GLU A 120 -11.16 -4.15 9.14
C GLU A 120 -10.88 -5.45 8.38
N GLY A 121 -10.06 -6.28 8.98
CA GLY A 121 -9.65 -7.55 8.40
C GLY A 121 -8.53 -7.46 7.36
N LYS A 122 -8.09 -6.26 6.98
CA LYS A 122 -7.02 -6.05 6.00
C LYS A 122 -5.69 -5.69 6.68
N ARG A 123 -4.61 -5.87 5.93
CA ARG A 123 -3.29 -5.40 6.28
C ARG A 123 -3.19 -3.93 5.89
N PRO A 124 -2.75 -3.02 6.78
CA PRO A 124 -2.50 -1.64 6.40
C PRO A 124 -1.22 -1.51 5.55
N GLY A 125 -1.11 -0.40 4.85
CA GLY A 125 0.11 -0.04 4.12
C GLY A 125 0.25 -0.71 2.75
N ASP A 126 -0.78 -1.34 2.20
CA ASP A 126 -0.78 -1.78 0.81
C ASP A 126 -0.63 -0.57 -0.11
N LEU A 127 0.37 -0.63 -1.00
CA LEU A 127 0.71 0.44 -1.92
C LEU A 127 0.20 0.11 -3.31
N TYR A 128 -0.62 1.01 -3.84
CA TYR A 128 -1.14 0.97 -5.20
C TYR A 128 -0.59 2.15 -5.99
N MET A 129 -0.16 1.91 -7.21
CA MET A 129 0.45 2.94 -8.06
C MET A 129 0.06 2.70 -9.51
N PHE A 130 0.17 3.75 -10.32
CA PHE A 130 0.12 3.64 -11.77
C PHE A 130 1.37 2.92 -12.30
N ILE A 131 1.21 2.16 -13.36
CA ILE A 131 2.33 1.50 -14.05
C ILE A 131 2.65 2.30 -15.31
N ALA A 132 3.89 2.75 -15.41
CA ALA A 132 4.38 3.38 -16.64
C ALA A 132 4.74 2.31 -17.67
N ASP A 133 4.21 2.43 -18.88
CA ASP A 133 4.50 1.56 -20.04
C ASP A 133 5.52 2.23 -20.98
N GLY A 134 6.28 3.19 -20.46
CA GLY A 134 7.26 3.97 -21.17
C GLY A 134 6.84 5.43 -21.36
N ILE A 135 7.26 6.00 -22.47
CA ILE A 135 6.92 7.36 -22.92
C ILE A 135 6.38 7.31 -24.36
N TYR A 136 5.52 8.24 -24.73
CA TYR A 136 5.10 8.42 -26.12
C TYR A 136 6.28 8.95 -26.93
N LYS A 137 6.69 8.22 -27.98
CA LYS A 137 7.83 8.61 -28.82
C LYS A 137 7.41 9.51 -29.98
N SER A 138 6.17 9.37 -30.44
CA SER A 138 5.62 10.14 -31.56
C SER A 138 4.14 10.43 -31.31
N GLN A 139 3.59 11.37 -32.07
CA GLN A 139 2.17 11.72 -31.98
C GLN A 139 1.26 10.54 -32.34
N ASP A 140 1.70 9.67 -33.26
CA ASP A 140 0.92 8.52 -33.74
C ASP A 140 0.75 7.42 -32.67
N GLU A 141 1.61 7.42 -31.64
CA GLU A 141 1.50 6.48 -30.52
C GLU A 141 0.43 6.90 -29.50
N ILE A 142 -0.04 8.14 -29.56
CA ILE A 142 -1.01 8.69 -28.60
C ILE A 142 -2.41 8.26 -29.04
N PRO A 143 -3.12 7.44 -28.22
CA PRO A 143 -4.46 6.99 -28.59
C PRO A 143 -5.44 8.16 -28.72
N ALA A 144 -6.17 8.21 -29.82
CA ALA A 144 -7.28 9.13 -29.95
C ALA A 144 -8.34 8.80 -28.90
N GLY A 145 -8.82 9.82 -28.19
CA GLY A 145 -9.83 9.62 -27.16
C GLY A 145 -9.32 9.22 -25.78
N LEU A 146 -8.00 9.04 -25.60
CA LEU A 146 -7.42 8.84 -24.27
C LEU A 146 -7.56 10.11 -23.42
N ILE A 147 -7.88 9.93 -22.16
CA ILE A 147 -7.88 10.99 -21.14
C ILE A 147 -6.95 10.54 -19.99
N ASP A 148 -6.11 11.43 -19.51
CA ASP A 148 -5.30 11.22 -18.32
C ASP A 148 -5.63 12.29 -17.28
N ILE A 149 -6.23 11.86 -16.18
CA ILE A 149 -6.57 12.72 -15.04
C ILE A 149 -5.71 12.41 -13.79
N THR A 150 -4.62 11.66 -13.96
CA THR A 150 -3.73 11.29 -12.84
C THR A 150 -2.99 12.49 -12.26
N SER A 151 -2.67 13.46 -13.08
CA SER A 151 -1.93 14.66 -12.67
C SER A 151 -2.65 15.48 -11.62
N GLY A 152 -3.97 15.34 -11.49
CA GLY A 152 -4.78 16.02 -10.47
C GLY A 152 -4.67 15.43 -9.08
N ASN A 153 -4.24 14.19 -8.93
CA ASN A 153 -4.25 13.47 -7.65
C ASN A 153 -2.91 13.51 -6.88
N ASN A 154 -1.82 13.93 -7.53
CA ASN A 154 -0.47 13.89 -6.93
C ASN A 154 0.09 15.28 -6.58
N GLY A 155 -0.75 16.27 -6.32
CA GLY A 155 -0.29 17.62 -5.97
C GLY A 155 0.40 18.38 -7.11
N SER A 156 0.48 17.81 -8.30
CA SER A 156 0.80 18.55 -9.51
C SER A 156 -0.43 19.34 -9.99
N THR A 157 -0.25 20.25 -10.88
CA THR A 157 -1.17 21.33 -11.28
C THR A 157 -2.59 20.92 -11.74
N GLY A 158 -3.00 19.68 -11.51
CA GLY A 158 -4.38 19.20 -11.68
C GLY A 158 -4.92 19.32 -13.10
N ARG A 159 -4.04 19.32 -14.10
CA ARG A 159 -4.45 19.51 -15.49
C ARG A 159 -4.73 18.16 -16.13
N PRO A 160 -5.94 17.92 -16.61
CA PRO A 160 -6.22 16.77 -17.44
C PRO A 160 -5.40 16.81 -18.73
N LEU A 161 -4.91 15.65 -19.16
CA LEU A 161 -4.28 15.50 -20.47
C LEU A 161 -5.24 14.74 -21.40
N TYR A 162 -5.17 15.01 -22.69
CA TYR A 162 -6.06 14.37 -23.66
C TYR A 162 -5.35 13.98 -24.95
N GLY A 163 -5.77 12.87 -25.55
CA GLY A 163 -5.32 12.37 -26.84
C GLY A 163 -6.29 12.79 -27.94
N GLY A 164 -5.86 13.71 -28.82
CA GLY A 164 -6.62 14.15 -29.97
C GLY A 164 -7.93 14.88 -29.64
N ALA A 165 -8.66 15.25 -30.68
CA ALA A 165 -9.95 15.96 -30.56
C ALA A 165 -11.02 15.10 -29.83
N GLU A 166 -10.97 13.78 -30.01
CA GLU A 166 -11.91 12.87 -29.37
C GLU A 166 -11.73 12.88 -27.82
N GLY A 167 -10.49 12.83 -27.34
CA GLY A 167 -10.20 12.92 -25.90
C GLY A 167 -10.64 14.26 -25.33
N TYR A 168 -10.37 15.37 -26.03
CA TYR A 168 -10.83 16.69 -25.61
C TYR A 168 -12.35 16.77 -25.47
N ASN A 169 -13.10 16.18 -26.41
CA ASN A 169 -14.55 16.21 -26.39
C ASN A 169 -15.17 15.41 -25.25
N LYS A 170 -14.48 14.39 -24.72
CA LYS A 170 -14.91 13.59 -23.57
C LYS A 170 -14.74 14.32 -22.23
N LEU A 171 -13.90 15.35 -22.16
CA LEU A 171 -13.68 16.12 -20.94
C LEU A 171 -14.91 16.94 -20.56
N SER A 172 -15.16 17.09 -19.25
CA SER A 172 -16.15 18.03 -18.73
C SER A 172 -15.75 19.47 -19.01
N ASP A 173 -16.70 20.40 -18.98
CA ASP A 173 -16.42 21.81 -19.27
C ASP A 173 -15.38 22.40 -18.30
N SER A 174 -15.44 22.04 -17.02
CA SER A 174 -14.44 22.46 -16.03
C SER A 174 -13.04 21.88 -16.28
N GLN A 175 -12.96 20.66 -16.82
CA GLN A 175 -11.68 20.05 -17.20
C GLN A 175 -11.08 20.70 -18.45
N LYS A 176 -11.91 21.06 -19.42
CA LYS A 176 -11.48 21.70 -20.66
C LYS A 176 -10.78 23.03 -20.45
N GLU A 177 -11.13 23.78 -19.40
CA GLU A 177 -10.51 25.09 -19.09
C GLU A 177 -9.00 25.00 -18.89
N ASN A 178 -8.51 23.85 -18.38
CA ASN A 178 -7.10 23.68 -18.02
C ASN A 178 -6.43 22.46 -18.70
N ALA A 179 -7.16 21.76 -19.58
CA ALA A 179 -6.66 20.56 -20.23
C ALA A 179 -5.52 20.86 -21.21
N LEU A 180 -4.58 19.95 -21.33
CA LEU A 180 -3.49 20.01 -22.28
C LEU A 180 -3.47 18.76 -23.17
N PRO A 181 -3.06 18.88 -24.45
CA PRO A 181 -2.86 17.71 -25.28
C PRO A 181 -1.67 16.88 -24.77
N ILE A 182 -1.84 15.55 -24.81
CA ILE A 182 -0.72 14.62 -24.60
C ILE A 182 0.27 14.83 -25.74
N GLN A 183 1.57 14.86 -25.41
CA GLN A 183 2.64 15.11 -26.36
C GLN A 183 3.70 14.00 -26.34
N PRO A 184 4.48 13.83 -27.42
CA PRO A 184 5.68 13.02 -27.38
C PRO A 184 6.61 13.44 -26.24
N GLY A 185 7.07 12.49 -25.44
CA GLY A 185 7.83 12.70 -24.23
C GLY A 185 7.02 12.56 -22.93
N ASP A 186 5.70 12.64 -22.99
CA ASP A 186 4.84 12.37 -21.84
C ASP A 186 4.84 10.89 -21.44
N VAL A 187 4.59 10.62 -20.18
CA VAL A 187 4.55 9.25 -19.66
C VAL A 187 3.32 8.52 -20.20
N LYS A 188 3.55 7.33 -20.74
CA LYS A 188 2.51 6.41 -21.15
C LYS A 188 2.10 5.53 -19.96
N TRP A 189 1.01 5.89 -19.32
CA TRP A 189 0.43 5.09 -18.25
C TRP A 189 -0.36 3.90 -18.83
N LYS A 190 -0.35 2.81 -18.10
CA LYS A 190 -1.12 1.63 -18.46
C LYS A 190 -2.59 1.83 -18.08
N ASP A 191 -3.46 1.80 -19.08
CA ASP A 191 -4.90 1.68 -18.90
C ASP A 191 -5.21 0.22 -18.53
N VAL A 192 -5.52 -0.01 -17.27
CA VAL A 192 -5.66 -1.36 -16.70
C VAL A 192 -7.06 -1.91 -16.93
N ASN A 193 -8.06 -1.05 -16.91
CA ASN A 193 -9.46 -1.42 -17.11
C ASN A 193 -9.91 -1.31 -18.58
N GLY A 194 -9.13 -0.63 -19.43
CA GLY A 194 -9.39 -0.52 -20.88
C GLY A 194 -10.49 0.47 -21.24
N ASP A 195 -10.81 1.44 -20.37
CA ASP A 195 -11.89 2.39 -20.61
C ASP A 195 -11.44 3.67 -21.35
N GLY A 196 -10.14 3.82 -21.58
CA GLY A 196 -9.54 4.98 -22.23
C GLY A 196 -9.41 6.20 -21.33
N VAL A 197 -9.54 6.02 -20.01
CA VAL A 197 -9.35 7.07 -19.00
C VAL A 197 -8.32 6.59 -17.98
N ILE A 198 -7.20 7.25 -17.90
CA ILE A 198 -6.21 6.96 -16.86
C ILE A 198 -6.61 7.68 -15.59
N ASP A 199 -7.05 6.92 -14.61
CA ASP A 199 -7.50 7.41 -13.30
C ASP A 199 -7.16 6.44 -12.15
N ASN A 200 -7.72 6.67 -10.96
CA ASN A 200 -7.44 5.82 -9.80
C ASN A 200 -7.79 4.34 -10.01
N TYR A 201 -8.66 4.03 -10.97
CA TYR A 201 -9.02 2.64 -11.27
C TYR A 201 -7.90 1.88 -11.97
N ASP A 202 -6.92 2.58 -12.54
CA ASP A 202 -5.75 1.99 -13.20
C ASP A 202 -4.59 1.71 -12.24
N MET A 203 -4.72 2.09 -10.97
CA MET A 203 -3.71 1.76 -9.98
C MET A 203 -3.72 0.27 -9.64
N VAL A 204 -2.54 -0.34 -9.64
CA VAL A 204 -2.34 -1.75 -9.27
C VAL A 204 -1.49 -1.86 -8.01
N LYS A 205 -1.66 -2.96 -7.28
CA LYS A 205 -0.86 -3.22 -6.09
C LYS A 205 0.59 -3.51 -6.47
N VAL A 206 1.50 -2.64 -6.05
CA VAL A 206 2.95 -2.77 -6.30
C VAL A 206 3.72 -3.28 -5.07
N GLY A 207 3.15 -3.17 -3.87
CA GLY A 207 3.83 -3.61 -2.68
C GLY A 207 3.08 -3.31 -1.39
N ASN A 208 3.84 -3.21 -0.31
CA ASN A 208 3.34 -2.79 1.00
C ASN A 208 4.45 -2.00 1.70
N THR A 209 4.10 -0.89 2.32
CA THR A 209 5.05 0.00 3.03
C THR A 209 5.65 -0.64 4.29
N VAL A 210 4.98 -1.67 4.83
CA VAL A 210 5.51 -2.44 5.97
C VAL A 210 6.16 -3.70 5.43
N PRO A 211 7.47 -3.89 5.56
CA PRO A 211 8.15 -5.08 5.08
C PRO A 211 7.61 -6.33 5.77
N LYS A 212 7.59 -7.45 5.05
CA LYS A 212 7.27 -8.76 5.66
C LYS A 212 8.49 -9.35 6.34
N TRP A 213 9.67 -9.06 5.81
CA TRP A 213 10.96 -9.51 6.28
C TRP A 213 11.84 -8.32 6.65
N THR A 214 12.55 -8.44 7.76
CA THR A 214 13.64 -7.55 8.17
C THR A 214 14.78 -8.41 8.68
N GLY A 215 16.03 -8.02 8.40
CA GLY A 215 17.23 -8.71 8.83
C GLY A 215 18.47 -7.96 8.41
#